data_9a6f8f852762f0b2d9b196b2618c2c5f
#
_entry.id   9a6f8f852762f0b2d9b196b2618c2c5f
#
_cell.length_a   1.000
_cell.length_b   1.000
_cell.length_c   1.000
_cell.angle_alpha   90.00
_cell.angle_beta   90.00
_cell.angle_gamma   90.00
#
_symmetry.space_group_name_H-M   'P 1'
#
loop_
_entity.id
_entity.type
_entity.pdbx_description
1 polymer ?
#
loop_
_entity_poly.entity_id
_entity_poly.type
_entity_poly.pdbx_seq_one_letter_code
_entity_poly.pdbx_strand_id
1 'polypeptide(L)'
;MSFRITADFSEVLRGFQNMQNALPQSLEATLVRVAEESIQVAKDTVPVDTGTLQRSIRVLERGPNYVIIGSDVEYALYVELGTYKMQAQPYLGPAMDSAHTRLMQIFSDEFNRRLR
;
A
#
# COMPACT_ATOMS: atom_id res chain seq x y z
N MET A 1 -17.40 15.10 -55.81
CA MET A 1 -16.23 15.01 -54.94
C MET A 1 -16.58 14.23 -53.69
N SER A 2 -15.74 13.32 -53.30
CA SER A 2 -16.02 12.50 -52.13
C SER A 2 -14.78 12.43 -51.23
N PHE A 3 -15.04 12.21 -49.94
CA PHE A 3 -13.99 12.08 -48.93
C PHE A 3 -14.12 10.75 -48.21
N ARG A 4 -12.99 10.12 -47.92
CA ARG A 4 -12.97 8.92 -47.11
C ARG A 4 -12.30 9.26 -45.77
N ILE A 5 -12.98 8.91 -44.67
CA ILE A 5 -12.42 9.00 -43.33
C ILE A 5 -12.07 7.60 -42.93
N THR A 6 -10.80 7.37 -42.62
CA THR A 6 -10.32 6.10 -42.10
C THR A 6 -9.73 6.31 -40.71
N ALA A 7 -9.94 5.32 -39.84
CA ALA A 7 -9.39 5.33 -38.50
C ALA A 7 -8.48 4.12 -38.32
N ASP A 8 -7.30 4.36 -37.75
CA ASP A 8 -6.39 3.30 -37.39
C ASP A 8 -6.40 3.15 -35.86
N PHE A 9 -6.91 2.04 -35.37
CA PHE A 9 -7.02 1.75 -33.96
C PHE A 9 -5.81 1.02 -33.37
N SER A 10 -4.77 0.80 -34.16
CA SER A 10 -3.60 0.05 -33.70
C SER A 10 -2.93 0.70 -32.51
N GLU A 11 -2.82 2.04 -32.46
CA GLU A 11 -2.28 2.76 -31.32
C GLU A 11 -3.16 2.63 -30.08
N VAL A 12 -4.49 2.67 -30.28
CA VAL A 12 -5.45 2.51 -29.18
C VAL A 12 -5.33 1.10 -28.59
N LEU A 13 -5.28 0.09 -29.44
CA LEU A 13 -5.12 -1.31 -28.99
C LEU A 13 -3.80 -1.51 -28.26
N ARG A 14 -2.73 -0.92 -28.77
CA ARG A 14 -1.41 -0.97 -28.11
C ARG A 14 -1.47 -0.31 -26.73
N GLY A 15 -2.17 0.84 -26.64
CA GLY A 15 -2.38 1.53 -25.38
C GLY A 15 -3.09 0.66 -24.36
N PHE A 16 -4.16 -0.02 -24.76
CA PHE A 16 -4.87 -0.96 -23.88
C PHE A 16 -3.99 -2.13 -23.44
N GLN A 17 -3.19 -2.69 -24.35
CA GLN A 17 -2.25 -3.75 -24.00
C GLN A 17 -1.21 -3.27 -22.99
N ASN A 18 -0.66 -2.07 -23.18
CA ASN A 18 0.31 -1.48 -22.27
C ASN A 18 -0.31 -1.28 -20.87
N MET A 19 -1.55 -0.80 -20.81
CA MET A 19 -2.29 -0.65 -19.56
C MET A 19 -2.49 -2.01 -18.89
N GLN A 20 -2.91 -3.01 -19.64
CA GLN A 20 -3.15 -4.36 -19.14
C GLN A 20 -1.86 -4.97 -18.57
N ASN A 21 -0.73 -4.78 -19.24
CA ASN A 21 0.56 -5.28 -18.78
C ASN A 21 1.09 -4.50 -17.57
N ALA A 22 0.80 -3.20 -17.51
CA ALA A 22 1.27 -2.33 -16.44
C ALA A 22 0.53 -2.53 -15.12
N LEU A 23 -0.74 -2.98 -15.15
CA LEU A 23 -1.57 -3.09 -13.96
C LEU A 23 -0.99 -4.00 -12.87
N PRO A 24 -0.64 -5.27 -13.16
CA PRO A 24 -0.13 -6.16 -12.11
C PRO A 24 1.17 -5.65 -11.49
N GLN A 25 2.07 -5.14 -12.30
CA GLN A 25 3.36 -4.61 -11.85
C GLN A 25 3.15 -3.36 -10.98
N SER A 26 2.22 -2.50 -11.39
CA SER A 26 1.89 -1.28 -10.65
C SER A 26 1.25 -1.59 -9.31
N LEU A 27 0.36 -2.59 -9.25
CA LEU A 27 -0.24 -3.04 -8.00
C LEU A 27 0.82 -3.56 -7.04
N GLU A 28 1.70 -4.43 -7.52
CA GLU A 28 2.77 -4.99 -6.69
C GLU A 28 3.68 -3.90 -6.13
N ALA A 29 4.15 -2.99 -6.99
CA ALA A 29 5.01 -1.90 -6.56
C ALA A 29 4.29 -0.95 -5.58
N THR A 30 3.01 -0.71 -5.80
CA THR A 30 2.19 0.12 -4.90
C THR A 30 2.09 -0.52 -3.53
N LEU A 31 1.80 -1.81 -3.46
CA LEU A 31 1.67 -2.52 -2.18
C LEU A 31 2.99 -2.50 -1.39
N VAL A 32 4.12 -2.67 -2.07
CA VAL A 32 5.44 -2.58 -1.43
C VAL A 32 5.66 -1.19 -0.84
N ARG A 33 5.41 -0.14 -1.61
CA ARG A 33 5.61 1.23 -1.15
C ARG A 33 4.66 1.61 -0.01
N VAL A 34 3.39 1.26 -0.15
CA VAL A 34 2.38 1.54 0.89
C VAL A 34 2.74 0.80 2.17
N ALA A 35 3.16 -0.46 2.08
CA ALA A 35 3.59 -1.22 3.24
C ALA A 35 4.78 -0.57 3.94
N GLU A 36 5.79 -0.16 3.19
CA GLU A 36 6.99 0.50 3.75
C GLU A 36 6.62 1.80 4.47
N GLU A 37 5.82 2.66 3.83
CA GLU A 37 5.38 3.92 4.44
C GLU A 37 4.53 3.68 5.69
N SER A 38 3.62 2.72 5.63
CA SER A 38 2.71 2.40 6.74
C SER A 38 3.46 1.80 7.92
N ILE A 39 4.42 0.92 7.66
CA ILE A 39 5.28 0.36 8.70
C ILE A 39 6.06 1.48 9.38
N GLN A 40 6.56 2.44 8.64
CA GLN A 40 7.29 3.57 9.22
C GLN A 40 6.39 4.42 10.11
N VAL A 41 5.16 4.70 9.68
CA VAL A 41 4.17 5.41 10.50
C VAL A 41 3.91 4.65 11.79
N ALA A 42 3.71 3.34 11.71
CA ALA A 42 3.48 2.50 12.89
C ALA A 42 4.67 2.53 13.84
N LYS A 43 5.89 2.43 13.33
CA LYS A 43 7.11 2.48 14.14
C LYS A 43 7.33 3.84 14.80
N ASP A 44 6.98 4.91 14.11
CA ASP A 44 7.11 6.27 14.64
C ASP A 44 6.05 6.57 15.69
N THR A 45 4.92 5.86 15.66
CA THR A 45 3.75 6.11 16.52
C THR A 45 3.72 5.20 17.74
N VAL A 46 4.21 3.97 17.63
CA VAL A 46 4.13 2.97 18.70
C VAL A 46 4.91 3.44 19.92
N PRO A 47 4.37 3.24 21.14
CA PRO A 47 5.12 3.55 22.35
C PRO A 47 6.37 2.65 22.48
N VAL A 48 7.47 3.25 22.86
CA VAL A 48 8.76 2.55 22.96
C VAL A 48 9.17 2.44 24.41
N ASP A 49 9.26 1.21 24.91
CA ASP A 49 9.84 0.87 26.19
C ASP A 49 11.18 0.20 25.93
N THR A 50 11.14 -1.11 25.58
CA THR A 50 12.36 -1.84 25.20
C THR A 50 12.65 -1.76 23.71
N GLY A 51 11.68 -1.33 22.91
CA GLY A 51 11.76 -1.32 21.45
C GLY A 51 11.39 -2.64 20.79
N THR A 52 11.02 -3.65 21.57
CA THR A 52 10.67 -4.98 21.03
C THR A 52 9.48 -4.91 20.11
N LEU A 53 8.40 -4.24 20.51
CA LEU A 53 7.21 -4.08 19.68
C LEU A 53 7.53 -3.28 18.43
N GLN A 54 8.23 -2.15 18.56
CA GLN A 54 8.61 -1.31 17.42
C GLN A 54 9.39 -2.12 16.38
N ARG A 55 10.37 -2.89 16.79
CA ARG A 55 11.20 -3.69 15.89
C ARG A 55 10.43 -4.84 15.23
N SER A 56 9.35 -5.31 15.87
CA SER A 56 8.56 -6.44 15.39
C SER A 56 7.59 -6.08 14.27
N ILE A 57 7.33 -4.79 14.05
CA ILE A 57 6.37 -4.34 13.02
C ILE A 57 6.96 -4.61 11.64
N ARG A 58 6.25 -5.42 10.85
CA ARG A 58 6.72 -5.88 9.55
C ARG A 58 5.57 -6.35 8.68
N VAL A 59 5.89 -6.71 7.44
CA VAL A 59 4.96 -7.42 6.58
C VAL A 59 4.79 -8.83 7.11
N LEU A 60 3.57 -9.22 7.44
CA LEU A 60 3.24 -10.57 7.93
C LEU A 60 2.87 -11.50 6.79
N GLU A 61 2.21 -10.99 5.77
CA GLU A 61 1.75 -11.75 4.62
C GLU A 61 1.58 -10.84 3.42
N ARG A 62 1.80 -11.37 2.24
CA ARG A 62 1.52 -10.65 1.00
C ARG A 62 0.90 -11.56 -0.04
N GLY A 63 0.03 -10.99 -0.88
CA GLY A 63 -0.59 -11.64 -2.02
C GLY A 63 -0.56 -10.73 -3.24
N PRO A 64 -1.20 -11.17 -4.35
CA PRO A 64 -1.16 -10.41 -5.60
C PRO A 64 -1.87 -9.05 -5.52
N ASN A 65 -2.80 -8.89 -4.60
CA ASN A 65 -3.59 -7.66 -4.47
C ASN A 65 -3.74 -7.18 -3.02
N TYR A 66 -2.92 -7.69 -2.12
CA TYR A 66 -2.97 -7.29 -0.72
C TYR A 66 -1.61 -7.44 -0.04
N VAL A 67 -1.46 -6.73 1.06
CA VAL A 67 -0.33 -6.88 1.98
C VAL A 67 -0.87 -6.71 3.41
N ILE A 68 -0.40 -7.55 4.33
CA ILE A 68 -0.77 -7.48 5.73
C ILE A 68 0.46 -7.07 6.51
N ILE A 69 0.34 -5.97 7.26
CA ILE A 69 1.41 -5.49 8.15
C ILE A 69 0.96 -5.65 9.60
N GLY A 70 1.89 -5.80 10.49
CA GLY A 70 1.60 -5.92 11.92
C GLY A 70 2.76 -6.50 12.69
N SER A 71 2.42 -7.05 13.85
CA SER A 71 3.38 -7.65 14.79
C SER A 71 2.84 -8.97 15.32
N ASP A 72 3.74 -9.92 15.54
CA ASP A 72 3.43 -11.19 16.17
C ASP A 72 3.77 -11.22 17.67
N VAL A 73 4.14 -10.08 18.24
CA VAL A 73 4.40 -9.94 19.67
C VAL A 73 3.08 -10.10 20.45
N GLU A 74 3.10 -10.88 21.52
CA GLU A 74 1.89 -11.22 22.29
C GLU A 74 1.09 -10.02 22.76
N TYR A 75 1.75 -8.98 23.22
CA TYR A 75 1.09 -7.80 23.78
C TYR A 75 0.73 -6.74 22.75
N ALA A 76 1.01 -6.96 21.47
CA ALA A 76 0.78 -5.98 20.40
C ALA A 76 -0.69 -5.53 20.33
N LEU A 77 -1.62 -6.48 20.47
CA LEU A 77 -3.06 -6.19 20.45
C LEU A 77 -3.48 -5.28 21.61
N TYR A 78 -2.93 -5.53 22.78
CA TYR A 78 -3.27 -4.76 23.98
C TYR A 78 -2.78 -3.32 23.90
N VAL A 79 -1.64 -3.08 23.27
CA VAL A 79 -1.15 -1.72 23.02
C VAL A 79 -2.10 -0.98 22.08
N GLU A 80 -2.51 -1.63 21.00
CA GLU A 80 -3.40 -1.03 20.01
C GLU A 80 -4.77 -0.70 20.59
N LEU A 81 -5.39 -1.66 21.27
CA LEU A 81 -6.78 -1.56 21.72
C LEU A 81 -6.95 -1.14 23.18
N GLY A 82 -5.88 -1.24 23.97
CA GLY A 82 -5.94 -1.01 25.40
C GLY A 82 -6.56 -2.17 26.16
N THR A 83 -6.54 -2.08 27.48
CA THR A 83 -7.19 -3.02 28.40
C THR A 83 -7.90 -2.23 29.47
N TYR A 84 -8.61 -2.90 30.37
CA TYR A 84 -9.26 -2.22 31.50
C TYR A 84 -8.23 -1.56 32.45
N LYS A 85 -6.97 -1.95 32.38
CA LYS A 85 -5.88 -1.37 33.20
C LYS A 85 -4.97 -0.44 32.42
N MET A 86 -5.07 -0.42 31.08
CA MET A 86 -4.14 0.32 30.24
C MET A 86 -4.90 1.03 29.14
N GLN A 87 -4.64 2.33 29.00
CA GLN A 87 -5.22 3.11 27.91
C GLN A 87 -4.65 2.64 26.57
N ALA A 88 -5.50 2.60 25.54
CA ALA A 88 -5.08 2.31 24.18
C ALA A 88 -4.07 3.33 23.68
N GLN A 89 -3.03 2.85 22.99
CA GLN A 89 -2.03 3.67 22.32
C GLN A 89 -1.92 3.17 20.88
N PRO A 90 -2.89 3.54 20.00
CA PRO A 90 -2.94 3.00 18.64
C PRO A 90 -1.71 3.37 17.82
N TYR A 91 -1.19 2.40 17.09
CA TYR A 91 -0.06 2.59 16.17
C TYR A 91 -0.35 2.00 14.78
N LEU A 92 -1.18 0.95 14.69
CA LEU A 92 -1.61 0.38 13.42
C LEU A 92 -2.76 1.18 12.81
N GLY A 93 -3.67 1.73 13.62
CA GLY A 93 -4.73 2.60 13.13
C GLY A 93 -4.20 3.79 12.34
N PRO A 94 -3.30 4.60 12.90
CA PRO A 94 -2.65 5.68 12.15
C PRO A 94 -1.92 5.20 10.89
N ALA A 95 -1.28 4.03 10.94
CA ALA A 95 -0.62 3.44 9.78
C ALA A 95 -1.62 3.11 8.67
N MET A 96 -2.78 2.56 9.02
CA MET A 96 -3.84 2.25 8.05
C MET A 96 -4.45 3.51 7.47
N ASP A 97 -4.65 4.55 8.27
CA ASP A 97 -5.12 5.85 7.78
C ASP A 97 -4.16 6.45 6.77
N SER A 98 -2.86 6.38 7.05
CA SER A 98 -1.83 6.81 6.12
C SER A 98 -1.88 5.99 4.82
N ALA A 99 -2.03 4.67 4.93
CA ALA A 99 -2.13 3.78 3.77
C ALA A 99 -3.30 4.16 2.88
N HIS A 100 -4.49 4.38 3.44
CA HIS A 100 -5.66 4.79 2.68
C HIS A 100 -5.45 6.12 1.96
N THR A 101 -4.85 7.08 2.63
CA THR A 101 -4.59 8.40 2.04
C THR A 101 -3.61 8.32 0.87
N ARG A 102 -2.60 7.45 0.98
CA ARG A 102 -1.50 7.38 0.03
C ARG A 102 -1.74 6.39 -1.11
N LEU A 103 -2.66 5.43 -0.93
CA LEU A 103 -2.81 4.30 -1.84
C LEU A 103 -3.00 4.71 -3.30
N MET A 104 -3.97 5.56 -3.57
CA MET A 104 -4.29 5.98 -4.94
C MET A 104 -3.21 6.87 -5.54
N GLN A 105 -2.59 7.71 -4.73
CA GLN A 105 -1.50 8.56 -5.19
C GLN A 105 -0.30 7.73 -5.62
N ILE A 106 0.10 6.78 -4.80
CA ILE A 106 1.23 5.89 -5.10
C ILE A 106 0.91 5.02 -6.31
N PHE A 107 -0.31 4.47 -6.37
CA PHE A 107 -0.74 3.68 -7.52
C PHE A 107 -0.68 4.49 -8.81
N SER A 108 -1.18 5.72 -8.80
CA SER A 108 -1.14 6.60 -9.97
C SER A 108 0.30 6.86 -10.43
N ASP A 109 1.20 7.12 -9.49
CA ASP A 109 2.61 7.34 -9.81
C ASP A 109 3.24 6.09 -10.44
N GLU A 110 3.00 4.92 -9.85
CA GLU A 110 3.55 3.65 -10.34
C GLU A 110 2.99 3.27 -11.70
N PHE A 111 1.68 3.45 -11.88
CA PHE A 111 0.99 3.12 -13.12
C PHE A 111 1.43 4.04 -14.25
N ASN A 112 1.44 5.36 -14.02
CA ASN A 112 1.83 6.34 -15.03
C ASN A 112 3.28 6.15 -15.47
N ARG A 113 4.17 5.81 -14.55
CA ARG A 113 5.56 5.55 -14.87
C ARG A 113 5.71 4.38 -15.84
N ARG A 114 4.90 3.34 -15.70
CA ARG A 114 4.96 2.15 -16.56
C ARG A 114 4.26 2.31 -17.90
N LEU A 115 3.41 3.32 -18.03
CA LEU A 115 2.73 3.64 -19.30
C LEU A 115 3.59 4.48 -20.24
N ARG A 116 4.66 5.06 -19.77
CA ARG A 116 5.56 5.90 -20.57
C ARG A 116 6.38 5.11 -21.57
#